data_638da21386725d35bb212c1af6bd6ce8
#
_entry.id   638da21386725d35bb212c1af6bd6ce8
#
_cell.length_a   1.000
_cell.length_b   1.000
_cell.length_c   1.000
_cell.angle_alpha   90.00
_cell.angle_beta   90.00
_cell.angle_gamma   90.00
#
_symmetry.space_group_name_H-M   'P 1'
#
loop_
_entity.id
_entity.type
_entity.pdbx_description
1 polymer ?
#
loop_
_entity_poly.entity_id
_entity_poly.type
_entity_poly.pdbx_seq_one_letter_code
_entity_poly.pdbx_strand_id
1 'polypeptide(L)'
;MSRSVLAVGARPGDLENGCAGTLAAHRAAGDSVTMLVLSCDGADDPGTRRAEAAARALDCLLVWGPEAAERRRRPERRTQGRGTGDRRVRRGQPGESWDGAAIAAIENVLTGVDADVIYVHAPDDPDTERRAAAAATLSAARHSARILHYPGESAARFDPTLFVDITAHLDRKLAVVADPELATATARHLGARARVRYAEAFVPERFVWDVAGTR
;
A
#
# COMPACT_ATOMS: atom_id res chain seq x y z
N MET A 1 -16.33 -7.76 16.43
CA MET A 1 -14.92 -8.20 16.63
C MET A 1 -14.04 -7.29 15.82
N SER A 2 -12.93 -6.83 16.37
CA SER A 2 -11.95 -6.02 15.64
C SER A 2 -11.16 -6.94 14.70
N ARG A 3 -10.87 -6.45 13.48
CA ARG A 3 -10.10 -7.18 12.46
C ARG A 3 -8.65 -6.72 12.47
N SER A 4 -7.77 -7.58 11.98
CA SER A 4 -6.41 -7.24 11.66
C SER A 4 -6.27 -7.04 10.14
N VAL A 5 -5.74 -5.89 9.74
CA VAL A 5 -5.64 -5.46 8.34
C VAL A 5 -4.17 -5.27 7.99
N LEU A 6 -3.73 -5.87 6.89
CA LEU A 6 -2.42 -5.63 6.28
C LEU A 6 -2.58 -4.93 4.94
N ALA A 7 -1.93 -3.79 4.76
CA ALA A 7 -1.83 -3.13 3.48
C ALA A 7 -0.36 -3.18 2.99
N VAL A 8 -0.13 -3.68 1.77
CA VAL A 8 1.20 -3.86 1.20
C VAL A 8 1.39 -2.93 0.02
N GLY A 9 2.39 -2.04 0.12
CA GLY A 9 2.81 -1.12 -0.94
C GLY A 9 4.22 -1.46 -1.42
N ALA A 10 4.51 -1.23 -2.69
CA ALA A 10 5.86 -1.37 -3.23
C ALA A 10 6.76 -0.25 -2.71
N ARG A 11 6.26 0.98 -2.72
CA ARG A 11 7.00 2.22 -2.38
C ARG A 11 6.17 3.16 -1.51
N PRO A 12 6.82 4.15 -0.84
CA PRO A 12 6.13 5.27 -0.20
C PRO A 12 5.17 5.99 -1.16
N GLY A 13 3.98 6.30 -0.71
CA GLY A 13 2.91 6.94 -1.50
C GLY A 13 1.88 5.96 -2.06
N ASP A 14 2.23 4.69 -2.25
CA ASP A 14 1.33 3.69 -2.83
C ASP A 14 0.07 3.47 -1.99
N LEU A 15 0.23 3.28 -0.69
CA LEU A 15 -0.88 3.03 0.24
C LEU A 15 -1.72 4.28 0.49
N GLU A 16 -1.06 5.44 0.54
CA GLU A 16 -1.71 6.73 0.72
C GLU A 16 -2.66 7.02 -0.44
N ASN A 17 -2.21 6.81 -1.66
CA ASN A 17 -3.02 7.04 -2.85
C ASN A 17 -4.06 5.93 -3.05
N GLY A 18 -3.68 4.66 -2.85
CA GLY A 18 -4.50 3.50 -3.16
C GLY A 18 -5.65 3.25 -2.18
N CYS A 19 -5.40 3.34 -0.86
CA CYS A 19 -6.36 2.86 0.14
C CYS A 19 -6.40 3.63 1.47
N ALA A 20 -5.77 4.81 1.61
CA ALA A 20 -5.70 5.52 2.89
C ALA A 20 -7.07 5.84 3.52
N GLY A 21 -8.09 6.14 2.71
CA GLY A 21 -9.44 6.37 3.21
C GLY A 21 -10.05 5.11 3.81
N THR A 22 -9.83 3.97 3.17
CA THR A 22 -10.24 2.65 3.67
C THR A 22 -9.49 2.26 4.95
N LEU A 23 -8.17 2.52 5.01
CA LEU A 23 -7.39 2.28 6.23
C LEU A 23 -7.89 3.16 7.38
N ALA A 24 -8.22 4.42 7.11
CA ALA A 24 -8.83 5.31 8.09
C ALA A 24 -10.21 4.81 8.58
N ALA A 25 -11.01 4.23 7.67
CA ALA A 25 -12.30 3.63 8.01
C ALA A 25 -12.13 2.39 8.90
N HIS A 26 -11.16 1.53 8.60
CA HIS A 26 -10.80 0.39 9.46
C HIS A 26 -10.40 0.84 10.86
N ARG A 27 -9.51 1.83 10.96
CA ARG A 27 -9.11 2.38 12.26
C ARG A 27 -10.29 2.96 13.05
N ALA A 28 -11.20 3.68 12.37
CA ALA A 28 -12.41 4.20 13.00
C ALA A 28 -13.36 3.10 13.48
N ALA A 29 -13.38 1.95 12.82
CA ALA A 29 -14.13 0.76 13.23
C ALA A 29 -13.47 -0.04 14.37
N GLY A 30 -12.27 0.37 14.82
CA GLY A 30 -11.52 -0.30 15.89
C GLY A 30 -10.62 -1.46 15.39
N ASP A 31 -10.44 -1.61 14.07
CA ASP A 31 -9.55 -2.60 13.50
C ASP A 31 -8.07 -2.21 13.71
N SER A 32 -7.19 -3.18 13.86
CA SER A 32 -5.74 -2.94 13.80
C SER A 32 -5.27 -2.87 12.35
N VAL A 33 -4.44 -1.87 12.01
CA VAL A 33 -3.97 -1.67 10.64
C VAL A 33 -2.45 -1.61 10.60
N THR A 34 -1.85 -2.48 9.77
CA THR A 34 -0.42 -2.49 9.48
C THR A 34 -0.20 -2.11 8.01
N MET A 35 0.64 -1.11 7.80
CA MET A 35 1.15 -0.69 6.49
C MET A 35 2.55 -1.31 6.31
N LEU A 36 2.73 -2.14 5.30
CA LEU A 36 4.02 -2.72 4.91
C LEU A 36 4.49 -2.07 3.61
N VAL A 37 5.62 -1.37 3.64
CA VAL A 37 6.26 -0.76 2.45
C VAL A 37 7.55 -1.51 2.15
N LEU A 38 7.62 -2.11 0.95
CA LEU A 38 8.67 -3.07 0.61
C LEU A 38 10.00 -2.40 0.27
N SER A 39 9.99 -1.24 -0.41
CA SER A 39 11.21 -0.49 -0.75
C SER A 39 11.10 1.00 -0.44
N CYS A 40 12.23 1.68 -0.31
CA CYS A 40 12.35 3.13 -0.19
C CYS A 40 13.74 3.59 -0.64
N ASP A 41 13.92 4.91 -0.84
CA ASP A 41 15.20 5.49 -1.29
C ASP A 41 16.16 5.86 -0.15
N GLY A 42 15.80 5.60 1.09
CA GLY A 42 16.59 5.86 2.29
C GLY A 42 15.80 6.59 3.38
N ALA A 43 16.39 6.73 4.57
CA ALA A 43 15.70 7.34 5.72
C ALA A 43 15.41 8.83 5.51
N ASP A 44 16.29 9.53 4.80
CA ASP A 44 16.19 10.98 4.58
C ASP A 44 15.39 11.35 3.32
N ASP A 45 14.96 10.36 2.56
CA ASP A 45 14.12 10.59 1.38
C ASP A 45 12.77 11.23 1.76
N PRO A 46 12.32 12.26 1.03
CA PRO A 46 11.04 12.93 1.32
C PRO A 46 9.83 11.99 1.25
N GLY A 47 9.84 10.98 0.36
CA GLY A 47 8.79 9.97 0.27
C GLY A 47 8.72 9.10 1.52
N THR A 48 9.88 8.64 2.00
CA THR A 48 10.01 7.86 3.24
C THR A 48 9.45 8.62 4.45
N ARG A 49 9.82 9.90 4.60
CA ARG A 49 9.30 10.74 5.69
C ARG A 49 7.80 10.98 5.60
N ARG A 50 7.26 11.13 4.36
CA ARG A 50 5.81 11.25 4.15
C ARG A 50 5.08 9.98 4.55
N ALA A 51 5.57 8.79 4.17
CA ALA A 51 4.96 7.52 4.57
C ALA A 51 4.94 7.34 6.10
N GLU A 52 6.02 7.74 6.79
CA GLU A 52 6.05 7.74 8.25
C GLU A 52 5.04 8.71 8.87
N ALA A 53 4.92 9.90 8.29
CA ALA A 53 3.94 10.89 8.72
C ALA A 53 2.50 10.41 8.45
N ALA A 54 2.27 9.78 7.29
CA ALA A 54 0.98 9.23 6.91
C ALA A 54 0.54 8.10 7.86
N ALA A 55 1.43 7.16 8.17
CA ALA A 55 1.12 6.09 9.11
C ALA A 55 0.72 6.63 10.50
N ARG A 56 1.45 7.65 10.98
CA ARG A 56 1.09 8.33 12.25
C ARG A 56 -0.26 9.03 12.17
N ALA A 57 -0.54 9.77 11.08
CA ALA A 57 -1.80 10.49 10.88
C ALA A 57 -3.00 9.55 10.75
N LEU A 58 -2.80 8.37 10.16
CA LEU A 58 -3.81 7.32 10.03
C LEU A 58 -3.92 6.44 11.26
N ASP A 59 -3.03 6.59 12.24
CA ASP A 59 -2.92 5.72 13.43
C ASP A 59 -2.70 4.24 13.04
N CYS A 60 -1.79 4.01 12.07
CA CYS A 60 -1.41 2.70 11.57
C CYS A 60 0.02 2.33 11.98
N LEU A 61 0.28 1.04 12.18
CA LEU A 61 1.64 0.54 12.33
C LEU A 61 2.34 0.55 10.96
N LEU A 62 3.53 1.14 10.86
CA LEU A 62 4.34 1.09 9.66
C LEU A 62 5.48 0.08 9.82
N VAL A 63 5.56 -0.86 8.90
CA VAL A 63 6.62 -1.85 8.79
C VAL A 63 7.35 -1.62 7.46
N TRP A 64 8.68 -1.69 7.50
CA TRP A 64 9.51 -1.59 6.32
C TRP A 64 9.98 -2.99 5.90
N GLY A 65 9.86 -3.29 4.63
CA GLY A 65 10.42 -4.52 4.05
C GLY A 65 11.95 -4.56 4.17
N PRO A 66 12.58 -5.73 3.94
CA PRO A 66 14.02 -5.93 4.18
C PRO A 66 14.89 -4.94 3.40
N GLU A 67 14.58 -4.69 2.13
CA GLU A 67 15.33 -3.76 1.28
C GLU A 67 15.19 -2.31 1.79
N ALA A 68 13.98 -1.89 2.13
CA ALA A 68 13.73 -0.59 2.71
C ALA A 68 14.45 -0.43 4.05
N ALA A 69 14.39 -1.44 4.92
CA ALA A 69 15.05 -1.43 6.21
C ALA A 69 16.58 -1.34 6.08
N GLU A 70 17.18 -2.02 5.09
CA GLU A 70 18.61 -1.92 4.81
C GLU A 70 19.00 -0.54 4.29
N ARG A 71 18.26 0.00 3.30
CA ARG A 71 18.51 1.34 2.74
C ARG A 71 18.41 2.43 3.80
N ARG A 72 17.48 2.31 4.73
CA ARG A 72 17.30 3.25 5.84
C ARG A 72 18.42 3.21 6.88
N ARG A 73 19.13 2.10 7.00
CA ARG A 73 20.30 1.97 7.92
C ARG A 73 21.59 2.50 7.33
N ARG A 74 21.68 2.69 6.01
CA ARG A 74 22.89 3.22 5.36
C ARG A 74 22.96 4.74 5.58
N PRO A 75 24.00 5.26 6.28
CA PRO A 75 24.21 6.70 6.35
C PRO A 75 24.46 7.23 4.93
N GLU A 76 23.83 8.34 4.56
CA GLU A 76 24.15 9.03 3.31
C GLU A 76 25.66 9.31 3.26
N ARG A 77 26.35 8.71 2.30
CA ARG A 77 27.67 9.21 1.90
C ARG A 77 27.44 10.57 1.26
N ARG A 78 27.69 11.64 2.03
CA ARG A 78 27.83 13.00 1.46
C ARG A 78 28.85 12.91 0.33
N THR A 79 28.41 12.76 -0.90
CA THR A 79 29.23 13.01 -2.06
C THR A 79 29.44 14.51 -2.19
N GLN A 80 30.44 15.05 -1.45
CA GLN A 80 31.12 16.25 -1.88
C GLN A 80 31.92 15.87 -3.13
N GLY A 81 31.42 16.28 -4.28
CA GLY A 81 32.11 16.06 -5.54
C GLY A 81 31.30 16.69 -6.67
N ARG A 82 31.69 17.90 -7.10
CA ARG A 82 31.34 18.46 -8.40
C ARG A 82 31.66 17.44 -9.47
N GLY A 83 30.66 16.98 -10.20
CA GLY A 83 30.79 16.15 -11.37
C GLY A 83 29.50 16.22 -12.17
N THR A 84 29.47 17.00 -13.25
CA THR A 84 28.53 16.89 -14.36
C THR A 84 28.72 15.52 -14.97
N GLY A 85 27.92 14.55 -14.63
CA GLY A 85 28.03 13.19 -15.15
C GLY A 85 26.88 12.33 -14.71
N ASP A 86 26.00 12.08 -15.64
CA ASP A 86 25.10 10.94 -15.76
C ASP A 86 24.52 10.37 -14.45
N ARG A 87 23.39 10.93 -14.03
CA ARG A 87 22.51 10.30 -13.05
C ARG A 87 21.89 9.03 -13.67
N ARG A 88 22.71 8.04 -13.94
CA ARG A 88 22.21 6.67 -13.98
C ARG A 88 21.90 6.27 -12.56
N VAL A 89 20.67 6.60 -12.13
CA VAL A 89 20.01 5.88 -11.06
C VAL A 89 20.25 4.39 -11.36
N ARG A 90 20.98 3.69 -10.50
CA ARG A 90 20.95 2.22 -10.51
C ARG A 90 19.53 1.85 -10.06
N ARG A 91 18.59 1.93 -10.99
CA ARG A 91 17.37 1.13 -10.92
C ARG A 91 17.84 -0.31 -10.82
N GLY A 92 17.36 -1.05 -9.82
CA GLY A 92 17.48 -2.50 -9.79
C GLY A 92 17.18 -3.01 -11.20
N GLN A 93 17.93 -4.00 -11.67
CA GLN A 93 17.81 -4.46 -13.07
C GLN A 93 16.35 -4.81 -13.34
N PRO A 94 15.78 -4.42 -14.50
CA PRO A 94 14.43 -4.85 -14.87
C PRO A 94 14.44 -6.39 -14.95
N GLY A 95 13.77 -7.06 -14.01
CA GLY A 95 13.70 -8.51 -13.97
C GLY A 95 14.04 -9.17 -12.63
N GLU A 96 14.49 -8.42 -11.61
CA GLU A 96 14.55 -8.99 -10.26
C GLU A 96 13.11 -9.16 -9.76
N SER A 97 12.60 -10.38 -9.88
CA SER A 97 11.44 -10.82 -9.13
C SER A 97 11.77 -10.64 -7.64
N TRP A 98 10.83 -10.12 -6.86
CA TRP A 98 10.93 -10.16 -5.40
C TRP A 98 11.20 -11.62 -5.02
N ASP A 99 12.45 -11.90 -4.65
CA ASP A 99 12.92 -13.24 -4.39
C ASP A 99 12.30 -13.82 -3.10
N GLY A 100 12.70 -15.03 -2.74
CA GLY A 100 12.21 -15.69 -1.55
C GLY A 100 12.32 -14.86 -0.27
N ALA A 101 13.22 -13.87 -0.21
CA ALA A 101 13.39 -13.00 0.95
C ALA A 101 12.22 -12.02 1.13
N ALA A 102 11.69 -11.46 0.04
CA ALA A 102 10.52 -10.58 0.11
C ALA A 102 9.26 -11.37 0.47
N ILE A 103 9.07 -12.55 -0.13
CA ILE A 103 7.95 -13.45 0.22
C ILE A 103 8.02 -13.82 1.70
N ALA A 104 9.18 -14.26 2.20
CA ALA A 104 9.38 -14.62 3.60
C ALA A 104 9.13 -13.42 4.55
N ALA A 105 9.53 -12.22 4.15
CA ALA A 105 9.26 -11.02 4.95
C ALA A 105 7.77 -10.72 5.04
N ILE A 106 7.03 -10.84 3.93
CA ILE A 106 5.58 -10.66 3.91
C ILE A 106 4.91 -11.75 4.75
N GLU A 107 5.32 -13.03 4.62
CA GLU A 107 4.82 -14.13 5.44
C GLU A 107 5.02 -13.89 6.94
N ASN A 108 6.20 -13.38 7.34
CA ASN A 108 6.48 -13.05 8.72
C ASN A 108 5.56 -11.95 9.26
N VAL A 109 5.31 -10.90 8.47
CA VAL A 109 4.38 -9.84 8.87
C VAL A 109 2.95 -10.37 8.93
N LEU A 110 2.50 -11.12 7.91
CA LEU A 110 1.17 -11.75 7.89
C LEU A 110 0.91 -12.60 9.12
N THR A 111 1.88 -13.44 9.48
CA THR A 111 1.79 -14.31 10.65
C THR A 111 1.81 -13.49 11.95
N GLY A 112 2.67 -12.47 12.01
CA GLY A 112 2.83 -11.63 13.21
C GLY A 112 1.61 -10.78 13.52
N VAL A 113 0.84 -10.37 12.50
CA VAL A 113 -0.37 -9.55 12.67
C VAL A 113 -1.67 -10.36 12.57
N ASP A 114 -1.59 -11.63 12.18
CA ASP A 114 -2.76 -12.51 11.94
C ASP A 114 -3.82 -11.82 11.06
N ALA A 115 -3.42 -11.45 9.84
CA ALA A 115 -4.19 -10.57 8.99
C ALA A 115 -5.50 -11.20 8.46
N ASP A 116 -6.63 -10.61 8.80
CA ASP A 116 -7.97 -10.98 8.30
C ASP A 116 -8.23 -10.48 6.88
N VAL A 117 -7.67 -9.30 6.54
CA VAL A 117 -7.85 -8.64 5.25
C VAL A 117 -6.51 -8.10 4.76
N ILE A 118 -6.23 -8.31 3.48
CA ILE A 118 -5.00 -7.85 2.84
C ILE A 118 -5.36 -6.93 1.67
N TYR A 119 -4.73 -5.76 1.64
CA TYR A 119 -4.76 -4.83 0.51
C TYR A 119 -3.41 -4.83 -0.19
N VAL A 120 -3.40 -4.96 -1.51
CA VAL A 120 -2.18 -4.98 -2.32
C VAL A 120 -2.45 -4.43 -3.71
N HIS A 121 -1.42 -4.06 -4.45
CA HIS A 121 -1.52 -3.61 -5.84
C HIS A 121 -2.22 -4.62 -6.75
N ALA A 122 -2.83 -4.11 -7.83
CA ALA A 122 -3.33 -4.94 -8.91
C ALA A 122 -2.17 -5.72 -9.58
N PRO A 123 -2.38 -7.02 -9.91
CA PRO A 123 -1.32 -7.88 -10.47
C PRO A 123 -0.93 -7.51 -11.91
N ASP A 124 -1.74 -6.70 -12.59
CA ASP A 124 -1.53 -6.21 -13.95
C ASP A 124 -1.11 -4.72 -14.00
N ASP A 125 -0.69 -4.12 -12.87
CA ASP A 125 -0.20 -2.74 -12.85
C ASP A 125 0.95 -2.57 -13.86
N PRO A 126 0.99 -1.48 -14.65
CA PRO A 126 2.10 -1.20 -15.59
C PRO A 126 3.46 -1.09 -14.93
N ASP A 127 3.53 -0.69 -13.66
CA ASP A 127 4.76 -0.58 -12.89
C ASP A 127 5.26 -1.96 -12.44
N THR A 128 6.54 -2.27 -12.75
CA THR A 128 7.14 -3.57 -12.46
C THR A 128 7.31 -3.86 -10.98
N GLU A 129 7.61 -2.84 -10.16
CA GLU A 129 7.76 -3.01 -8.72
C GLU A 129 6.40 -3.30 -8.06
N ARG A 130 5.34 -2.62 -8.50
CA ARG A 130 3.97 -2.86 -8.01
C ARG A 130 3.48 -4.26 -8.38
N ARG A 131 3.73 -4.72 -9.63
CA ARG A 131 3.42 -6.11 -10.03
C ARG A 131 4.18 -7.12 -9.20
N ALA A 132 5.47 -6.87 -8.97
CA ALA A 132 6.30 -7.76 -8.17
C ALA A 132 5.82 -7.82 -6.72
N ALA A 133 5.44 -6.68 -6.11
CA ALA A 133 4.84 -6.61 -4.79
C ALA A 133 3.53 -7.41 -4.71
N ALA A 134 2.67 -7.28 -5.73
CA ALA A 134 1.45 -8.07 -5.84
C ALA A 134 1.74 -9.58 -5.89
N ALA A 135 2.65 -10.02 -6.78
CA ALA A 135 3.02 -11.42 -6.94
C ALA A 135 3.62 -12.03 -5.65
N ALA A 136 4.52 -11.30 -4.98
CA ALA A 136 5.10 -11.74 -3.72
C ALA A 136 4.05 -11.85 -2.61
N THR A 137 3.12 -10.86 -2.55
CA THR A 137 2.04 -10.87 -1.56
C THR A 137 1.06 -12.02 -1.80
N LEU A 138 0.67 -12.28 -3.05
CA LEU A 138 -0.20 -13.40 -3.39
C LEU A 138 0.44 -14.75 -3.04
N SER A 139 1.75 -14.88 -3.26
CA SER A 139 2.51 -16.08 -2.87
C SER A 139 2.53 -16.28 -1.37
N ALA A 140 2.80 -15.21 -0.60
CA ALA A 140 2.82 -15.24 0.86
C ALA A 140 1.42 -15.49 1.45
N ALA A 141 0.39 -14.85 0.86
CA ALA A 141 -0.99 -14.87 1.34
C ALA A 141 -1.85 -15.99 0.73
N ARG A 142 -1.25 -17.05 0.19
CA ARG A 142 -1.95 -18.13 -0.52
C ARG A 142 -3.10 -18.79 0.26
N HIS A 143 -3.08 -18.71 1.59
CA HIS A 143 -4.10 -19.26 2.48
C HIS A 143 -5.07 -18.20 3.03
N SER A 144 -4.88 -16.93 2.69
CA SER A 144 -5.74 -15.84 3.18
C SER A 144 -7.09 -15.83 2.47
N ALA A 145 -8.16 -15.56 3.23
CA ALA A 145 -9.53 -15.59 2.74
C ALA A 145 -9.98 -14.27 2.11
N ARG A 146 -9.28 -13.15 2.37
CA ARG A 146 -9.65 -11.82 1.90
C ARG A 146 -8.43 -11.08 1.41
N ILE A 147 -8.31 -10.96 0.09
CA ILE A 147 -7.27 -10.22 -0.60
C ILE A 147 -7.94 -9.28 -1.60
N LEU A 148 -7.64 -7.99 -1.50
CA LEU A 148 -8.23 -6.93 -2.28
C LEU A 148 -7.13 -6.14 -2.99
N HIS A 149 -7.25 -6.01 -4.30
CA HIS A 149 -6.36 -5.22 -5.12
C HIS A 149 -6.82 -3.78 -5.20
N TYR A 150 -5.90 -2.83 -4.98
CA TYR A 150 -6.09 -1.42 -5.25
C TYR A 150 -5.31 -0.99 -6.49
N PRO A 151 -5.76 0.06 -7.22
CA PRO A 151 -5.06 0.56 -8.40
C PRO A 151 -3.80 1.33 -8.00
N GLY A 152 -2.73 1.16 -8.76
CA GLY A 152 -1.63 2.12 -8.75
C GLY A 152 -1.97 3.37 -9.57
N GLU A 153 -1.18 4.44 -9.43
CA GLU A 153 -1.39 5.69 -10.19
C GLU A 153 -1.29 5.50 -11.71
N SER A 154 -0.56 4.50 -12.16
CA SER A 154 -0.35 4.16 -13.58
C SER A 154 -1.40 3.19 -14.14
N ALA A 155 -2.34 2.70 -13.32
CA ALA A 155 -3.32 1.71 -13.73
C ALA A 155 -4.34 2.31 -14.70
N ALA A 156 -4.11 2.12 -16.01
CA ALA A 156 -5.03 2.57 -17.05
C ALA A 156 -6.26 1.68 -17.20
N ARG A 157 -6.18 0.44 -16.73
CA ARG A 157 -7.25 -0.56 -16.80
C ARG A 157 -7.47 -1.14 -15.41
N PHE A 158 -8.40 -0.58 -14.69
CA PHE A 158 -8.82 -1.09 -13.39
C PHE A 158 -10.33 -1.05 -13.33
N ASP A 159 -10.97 -2.22 -13.31
CA ASP A 159 -12.42 -2.33 -13.25
C ASP A 159 -12.87 -2.90 -11.89
N PRO A 160 -13.02 -2.02 -10.88
CA PRO A 160 -13.34 -2.43 -9.54
C PRO A 160 -14.79 -2.90 -9.41
N THR A 161 -14.96 -3.91 -8.57
CA THR A 161 -16.27 -4.50 -8.23
C THR A 161 -16.62 -4.36 -6.75
N LEU A 162 -15.67 -3.99 -5.91
CA LEU A 162 -15.88 -3.72 -4.49
C LEU A 162 -15.54 -2.26 -4.20
N PHE A 163 -16.42 -1.59 -3.46
CA PHE A 163 -16.28 -0.18 -3.10
C PHE A 163 -16.38 -0.02 -1.59
N VAL A 164 -15.54 0.85 -1.05
CA VAL A 164 -15.60 1.26 0.36
C VAL A 164 -16.01 2.72 0.41
N ASP A 165 -17.09 3.02 1.12
CA ASP A 165 -17.51 4.40 1.38
C ASP A 165 -16.51 5.06 2.34
N ILE A 166 -15.80 6.06 1.83
CA ILE A 166 -14.83 6.86 2.58
C ILE A 166 -15.31 8.27 2.85
N THR A 167 -16.60 8.54 2.69
CA THR A 167 -17.16 9.90 2.82
C THR A 167 -16.82 10.55 4.15
N ALA A 168 -16.90 9.79 5.25
CA ALA A 168 -16.54 10.27 6.59
C ALA A 168 -15.01 10.31 6.84
N HIS A 169 -14.20 9.78 5.94
CA HIS A 169 -12.75 9.62 6.10
C HIS A 169 -11.94 10.31 5.03
N LEU A 170 -12.60 11.05 4.11
CA LEU A 170 -11.93 11.75 3.02
C LEU A 170 -10.85 12.72 3.52
N ASP A 171 -11.16 13.51 4.54
CA ASP A 171 -10.21 14.50 5.09
C ASP A 171 -8.94 13.84 5.62
N ARG A 172 -9.06 12.64 6.24
CA ARG A 172 -7.89 11.87 6.68
C ARG A 172 -7.04 11.37 5.51
N LYS A 173 -7.69 10.94 4.40
CA LYS A 173 -6.97 10.59 3.18
C LYS A 173 -6.26 11.80 2.59
N LEU A 174 -6.94 12.94 2.46
CA LEU A 174 -6.38 14.16 1.86
C LEU A 174 -5.20 14.72 2.66
N ALA A 175 -5.14 14.48 3.95
CA ALA A 175 -4.02 14.90 4.81
C ALA A 175 -2.71 14.13 4.53
N VAL A 176 -2.77 12.98 3.85
CA VAL A 176 -1.60 12.10 3.65
C VAL A 176 -1.20 11.89 2.20
N VAL A 177 -2.06 12.21 1.24
CA VAL A 177 -1.75 12.08 -0.20
C VAL A 177 -0.90 13.24 -0.70
N ALA A 178 -0.16 13.02 -1.78
CA ALA A 178 0.67 14.05 -2.39
C ALA A 178 -0.15 15.05 -3.23
N ASP A 179 -1.23 14.59 -3.85
CA ASP A 179 -2.14 15.40 -4.67
C ASP A 179 -3.59 15.26 -4.16
N PRO A 180 -4.04 16.17 -3.27
CA PRO A 180 -5.39 16.15 -2.73
C PRO A 180 -6.49 16.41 -3.77
N GLU A 181 -6.20 17.17 -4.83
CA GLU A 181 -7.18 17.47 -5.88
C GLU A 181 -7.48 16.22 -6.70
N LEU A 182 -6.44 15.54 -7.18
CA LEU A 182 -6.57 14.27 -7.90
C LEU A 182 -7.23 13.20 -7.02
N ALA A 183 -6.83 13.08 -5.76
CA ALA A 183 -7.43 12.14 -4.82
C ALA A 183 -8.93 12.40 -4.61
N THR A 184 -9.33 13.68 -4.49
CA THR A 184 -10.74 14.08 -4.35
C THR A 184 -11.54 13.75 -5.61
N ALA A 185 -11.01 14.08 -6.79
CA ALA A 185 -11.67 13.80 -8.07
C ALA A 185 -11.87 12.29 -8.29
N THR A 186 -10.83 11.50 -8.00
CA THR A 186 -10.86 10.02 -8.08
C THR A 186 -11.89 9.44 -7.11
N ALA A 187 -11.85 9.84 -5.84
CA ALA A 187 -12.77 9.34 -4.82
C ALA A 187 -14.23 9.70 -5.16
N ARG A 188 -14.45 10.89 -5.74
CA ARG A 188 -15.78 11.32 -6.18
C ARG A 188 -16.28 10.52 -7.38
N HIS A 189 -15.41 10.25 -8.36
CA HIS A 189 -15.73 9.41 -9.51
C HIS A 189 -16.14 8.00 -9.07
N LEU A 190 -15.35 7.38 -8.20
CA LEU A 190 -15.63 6.05 -7.65
C LEU A 190 -16.87 6.06 -6.77
N GLY A 191 -17.09 7.12 -6.00
CA GLY A 191 -18.29 7.32 -5.19
C GLY A 191 -19.56 7.36 -6.05
N ALA A 192 -19.53 8.05 -7.20
CA ALA A 192 -20.66 8.08 -8.13
C ALA A 192 -21.01 6.67 -8.67
N ARG A 193 -20.01 5.83 -8.96
CA ARG A 193 -20.21 4.42 -9.35
C ARG A 193 -20.84 3.60 -8.22
N ALA A 194 -20.47 3.86 -6.97
CA ALA A 194 -20.94 3.16 -5.78
C ALA A 194 -22.23 3.77 -5.17
N ARG A 195 -22.74 4.90 -5.73
CA ARG A 195 -23.89 5.66 -5.20
C ARG A 195 -23.67 6.19 -3.78
N VAL A 196 -22.42 6.56 -3.47
CA VAL A 196 -22.01 7.29 -2.26
C VAL A 196 -21.27 8.56 -2.66
N ARG A 197 -20.97 9.44 -1.70
CA ARG A 197 -20.33 10.71 -2.02
C ARG A 197 -18.86 10.54 -2.44
N TYR A 198 -18.12 9.73 -1.72
CA TYR A 198 -16.72 9.41 -1.99
C TYR A 198 -16.44 7.94 -1.69
N ALA A 199 -15.71 7.27 -2.58
CA ALA A 199 -15.31 5.89 -2.38
C ALA A 199 -13.87 5.63 -2.77
N GLU A 200 -13.28 4.62 -2.18
CA GLU A 200 -12.17 3.87 -2.73
C GLU A 200 -12.69 2.55 -3.30
N ALA A 201 -11.95 1.98 -4.24
CA ALA A 201 -12.46 0.84 -4.98
C ALA A 201 -11.39 -0.23 -5.19
N PHE A 202 -11.84 -1.48 -5.21
CA PHE A 202 -10.99 -2.67 -5.17
C PHE A 202 -11.49 -3.75 -6.13
N VAL A 203 -10.55 -4.59 -6.56
CA VAL A 203 -10.85 -5.85 -7.23
C VAL A 203 -10.52 -6.98 -6.25
N PRO A 204 -11.47 -7.82 -5.87
CA PRO A 204 -11.18 -8.97 -5.03
C PRO A 204 -10.37 -10.02 -5.80
N GLU A 205 -9.19 -10.40 -5.32
CA GLU A 205 -8.55 -11.65 -5.69
C GLU A 205 -9.32 -12.82 -5.08
N ARG A 206 -9.63 -12.65 -3.80
CA ARG A 206 -10.44 -13.58 -3.01
C ARG A 206 -11.14 -12.77 -1.92
N PHE A 207 -12.43 -12.99 -1.75
CA PHE A 207 -13.19 -12.35 -0.69
C PHE A 207 -14.29 -13.26 -0.16
N VAL A 208 -14.07 -13.83 1.01
CA VAL A 208 -15.07 -14.61 1.72
C VAL A 208 -15.84 -13.67 2.64
N TRP A 209 -17.12 -13.49 2.36
CA TRP A 209 -18.00 -12.75 3.24
C TRP A 209 -18.47 -13.66 4.37
N ASP A 210 -18.02 -13.39 5.56
CA ASP A 210 -18.52 -14.04 6.77
C ASP A 210 -19.75 -13.29 7.29
N VAL A 211 -20.93 -13.81 6.99
CA VAL A 211 -22.21 -13.19 7.39
C VAL A 211 -22.50 -13.40 8.88
N ALA A 212 -21.96 -14.46 9.46
CA ALA A 212 -22.25 -14.85 10.85
C ALA A 212 -21.28 -14.24 11.87
N GLY A 213 -20.17 -13.65 11.41
CA GLY A 213 -19.14 -13.14 12.32
C GLY A 213 -18.51 -14.23 13.20
N THR A 214 -18.56 -15.48 12.74
CA THR A 214 -18.04 -16.64 13.46
C THR A 214 -16.59 -16.90 13.05
N ARG A 215 -15.66 -16.20 13.67
CA ARG A 215 -14.29 -16.66 13.96
C ARG A 215 -13.89 -16.27 15.36
#